data_3ba77f599959afce1a990029e96ac484
#
_entry.id   3ba77f599959afce1a990029e96ac484
#
_cell.length_a   1.000
_cell.length_b   1.000
_cell.length_c   1.000
_cell.angle_alpha   90.00
_cell.angle_beta   90.00
_cell.angle_gamma   90.00
#
_symmetry.space_group_name_H-M   'P 1'
#
loop_
_entity.id
_entity.type
_entity.pdbx_description
1 polymer ?
#
loop_
_entity_poly.entity_id
_entity_poly.type
_entity_poly.pdbx_seq_one_letter_code
_entity_poly.pdbx_strand_id
1 'polypeptide(L)'
;MRSILKAIIITLCLLVKTYLSYSENTGTNINHILVLNAYSSSNPWSNSFITPIVNMASQNKQIGVYVENLNMLTLQDAEARKNLKKDILSEVYSYSPKVIVLIGNASFILHDELNRRWPDIPMILCGERDYTGPIDSIIQGHPLTEEERIPINSLQDKYNLTMMQANIYMEENLQLMKQLIPQMDKVIYIGDETYICQQNDYDLSKLIREKYPEMGYEFISAKNFDRQPVFHLEPARPANYRHSIFLLAPCQGLQWQYRTDK
;
A
#
# COMPACT_ATOMS: atom_id res chain seq x y z
N MET A 1 -70.05 -17.06 -11.10
CA MET A 1 -69.20 -15.91 -10.72
C MET A 1 -68.08 -16.24 -9.77
N ARG A 2 -68.34 -16.91 -8.60
CA ARG A 2 -67.27 -17.23 -7.60
C ARG A 2 -66.13 -18.10 -8.13
N SER A 3 -66.40 -19.03 -9.06
CA SER A 3 -65.40 -19.92 -9.65
C SER A 3 -64.45 -19.20 -10.61
N ILE A 4 -64.95 -18.27 -11.40
CA ILE A 4 -64.16 -17.45 -12.35
C ILE A 4 -63.21 -16.51 -11.57
N LEU A 5 -63.70 -15.90 -10.49
CA LEU A 5 -62.89 -15.01 -9.64
C LEU A 5 -61.73 -15.75 -8.98
N LYS A 6 -61.97 -17.00 -8.51
CA LYS A 6 -60.88 -17.82 -7.95
C LYS A 6 -59.81 -18.18 -8.98
N ALA A 7 -60.22 -18.51 -10.22
CA ALA A 7 -59.29 -18.82 -11.29
C ALA A 7 -58.44 -17.60 -11.66
N ILE A 8 -59.01 -16.41 -11.72
CA ILE A 8 -58.31 -15.16 -12.00
C ILE A 8 -57.27 -14.86 -10.89
N ILE A 9 -57.63 -15.02 -9.63
CA ILE A 9 -56.71 -14.79 -8.50
C ILE A 9 -55.55 -15.79 -8.53
N ILE A 10 -55.78 -17.07 -8.78
CA ILE A 10 -54.73 -18.08 -8.88
C ILE A 10 -53.77 -17.78 -10.02
N THR A 11 -54.29 -17.39 -11.20
CA THR A 11 -53.48 -17.04 -12.34
C THR A 11 -52.64 -15.80 -12.07
N LEU A 12 -53.20 -14.80 -11.38
CA LEU A 12 -52.50 -13.59 -11.01
C LEU A 12 -51.36 -13.90 -9.98
N CYS A 13 -51.61 -14.76 -9.01
CA CYS A 13 -50.58 -15.20 -8.04
C CYS A 13 -49.46 -15.99 -8.73
N LEU A 14 -49.75 -16.81 -9.70
CA LEU A 14 -48.75 -17.53 -10.48
C LEU A 14 -47.91 -16.57 -11.36
N LEU A 15 -48.53 -15.56 -12.00
CA LEU A 15 -47.82 -14.56 -12.76
C LEU A 15 -46.91 -13.69 -11.86
N VAL A 16 -47.38 -13.31 -10.66
CA VAL A 16 -46.55 -12.57 -9.70
C VAL A 16 -45.38 -13.40 -9.22
N LYS A 17 -45.56 -14.72 -8.91
CA LYS A 17 -44.48 -15.60 -8.55
C LYS A 17 -43.42 -15.75 -9.66
N THR A 18 -43.86 -15.91 -10.92
CA THR A 18 -42.92 -16.02 -12.04
C THR A 18 -42.17 -14.71 -12.27
N TYR A 19 -42.84 -13.57 -12.09
CA TYR A 19 -42.22 -12.25 -12.21
C TYR A 19 -41.18 -11.99 -11.12
N LEU A 20 -41.49 -12.35 -9.87
CA LEU A 20 -40.56 -12.26 -8.75
C LEU A 20 -39.35 -13.22 -8.91
N SER A 21 -39.58 -14.47 -9.35
CA SER A 21 -38.49 -15.40 -9.66
C SER A 21 -37.61 -14.96 -10.82
N TYR A 22 -38.18 -14.24 -11.81
CA TYR A 22 -37.40 -13.68 -12.92
C TYR A 22 -36.59 -12.46 -12.47
N SER A 23 -37.11 -11.66 -11.54
CA SER A 23 -36.41 -10.52 -10.95
C SER A 23 -35.24 -10.91 -10.07
N GLU A 24 -35.32 -12.06 -9.37
CA GLU A 24 -34.21 -12.57 -8.55
C GLU A 24 -33.05 -13.13 -9.38
N ASN A 25 -33.25 -13.52 -10.64
CA ASN A 25 -32.24 -14.15 -11.47
C ASN A 25 -31.49 -13.21 -12.41
N THR A 26 -31.75 -11.90 -12.37
CA THR A 26 -30.97 -10.89 -13.12
C THR A 26 -29.87 -10.25 -12.28
N GLY A 27 -29.58 -10.78 -11.10
CA GLY A 27 -28.36 -10.47 -10.36
C GLY A 27 -27.16 -10.93 -11.17
N THR A 28 -26.60 -10.04 -11.99
CA THR A 28 -25.29 -10.27 -12.62
C THR A 28 -24.35 -10.67 -11.49
N ASN A 29 -23.86 -11.92 -11.56
CA ASN A 29 -22.92 -12.44 -10.54
C ASN A 29 -21.59 -11.72 -10.76
N ILE A 30 -21.47 -10.51 -10.19
CA ILE A 30 -20.31 -9.66 -10.32
C ILE A 30 -19.21 -10.26 -9.45
N ASN A 31 -18.09 -10.58 -10.06
CA ASN A 31 -16.89 -11.00 -9.35
C ASN A 31 -16.18 -9.76 -8.81
N HIS A 32 -16.01 -9.67 -7.51
CA HIS A 32 -15.37 -8.52 -6.88
C HIS A 32 -13.89 -8.75 -6.63
N ILE A 33 -13.08 -7.74 -6.98
CA ILE A 33 -11.68 -7.61 -6.59
C ILE A 33 -11.65 -6.60 -5.45
N LEU A 34 -11.07 -6.97 -4.31
CA LEU A 34 -10.80 -6.07 -3.20
C LEU A 34 -9.35 -5.62 -3.27
N VAL A 35 -9.12 -4.32 -3.33
CA VAL A 35 -7.79 -3.71 -3.29
C VAL A 35 -7.67 -2.93 -1.99
N LEU A 36 -6.71 -3.31 -1.14
CA LEU A 36 -6.35 -2.58 0.08
C LEU A 36 -5.01 -1.87 -0.15
N ASN A 37 -5.07 -0.57 -0.27
CA ASN A 37 -3.91 0.28 -0.54
C ASN A 37 -3.40 0.92 0.75
N ALA A 38 -2.17 0.63 1.17
CA ALA A 38 -1.56 1.23 2.36
C ALA A 38 -1.40 2.75 2.26
N TYR A 39 -1.39 3.29 1.05
CA TYR A 39 -1.14 4.70 0.75
C TYR A 39 -2.43 5.50 0.55
N SER A 40 -2.27 6.80 0.28
CA SER A 40 -3.37 7.65 -0.16
C SER A 40 -3.75 7.36 -1.62
N SER A 41 -4.95 7.77 -2.03
CA SER A 41 -5.43 7.66 -3.41
C SER A 41 -4.59 8.44 -4.44
N SER A 42 -3.80 9.41 -3.98
CA SER A 42 -2.92 10.22 -4.84
C SER A 42 -1.51 9.65 -5.00
N ASN A 43 -1.19 8.51 -4.36
CA ASN A 43 0.13 7.92 -4.41
C ASN A 43 0.45 7.34 -5.81
N PRO A 44 1.47 7.86 -6.54
CA PRO A 44 1.77 7.42 -7.91
C PRO A 44 2.24 5.96 -7.98
N TRP A 45 3.00 5.49 -6.98
CA TRP A 45 3.50 4.12 -6.95
C TRP A 45 2.33 3.13 -6.83
N SER A 46 1.44 3.32 -5.85
CA SER A 46 0.28 2.44 -5.70
C SER A 46 -0.67 2.53 -6.89
N ASN A 47 -0.85 3.73 -7.47
CA ASN A 47 -1.67 3.92 -8.66
C ASN A 47 -1.14 3.21 -9.90
N SER A 48 0.17 2.92 -9.96
CA SER A 48 0.75 2.10 -11.04
C SER A 48 0.23 0.66 -11.05
N PHE A 49 -0.22 0.14 -9.90
CA PHE A 49 -0.90 -1.15 -9.76
C PHE A 49 -2.42 -1.03 -9.88
N ILE A 50 -3.02 -0.02 -9.22
CA ILE A 50 -4.48 0.13 -9.15
C ILE A 50 -5.07 0.47 -10.50
N THR A 51 -4.48 1.41 -11.22
CA THR A 51 -5.03 1.90 -12.50
C THR A 51 -5.18 0.78 -13.56
N PRO A 52 -4.19 -0.11 -13.79
CA PRO A 52 -4.38 -1.25 -14.68
C PRO A 52 -5.50 -2.20 -14.26
N ILE A 53 -5.63 -2.48 -12.96
CA ILE A 53 -6.69 -3.35 -12.42
C ILE A 53 -8.06 -2.75 -12.70
N VAL A 54 -8.26 -1.47 -12.40
CA VAL A 54 -9.53 -0.75 -12.61
C VAL A 54 -9.86 -0.66 -14.11
N ASN A 55 -8.86 -0.35 -14.95
CA ASN A 55 -9.06 -0.27 -16.41
C ASN A 55 -9.44 -1.63 -17.01
N MET A 56 -8.81 -2.71 -16.58
CA MET A 56 -9.14 -4.06 -17.02
C MET A 56 -10.58 -4.45 -16.60
N ALA A 57 -10.94 -4.16 -15.36
CA ALA A 57 -12.26 -4.44 -14.82
C ALA A 57 -13.35 -3.63 -15.54
N SER A 58 -13.09 -2.36 -15.90
CA SER A 58 -14.04 -1.51 -16.60
C SER A 58 -14.45 -2.04 -17.98
N GLN A 59 -13.61 -2.88 -18.58
CA GLN A 59 -13.89 -3.55 -19.86
C GLN A 59 -14.77 -4.80 -19.70
N ASN A 60 -15.02 -5.24 -18.47
CA ASN A 60 -15.81 -6.44 -18.19
C ASN A 60 -16.89 -6.15 -17.14
N LYS A 61 -18.14 -6.10 -17.58
CA LYS A 61 -19.31 -5.82 -16.71
C LYS A 61 -19.52 -6.85 -15.58
N GLN A 62 -18.83 -7.98 -15.63
CA GLN A 62 -18.90 -9.02 -14.60
C GLN A 62 -17.82 -8.87 -13.51
N ILE A 63 -16.95 -7.84 -13.61
CA ILE A 63 -15.90 -7.59 -12.63
C ILE A 63 -16.13 -6.23 -11.99
N GLY A 64 -16.24 -6.22 -10.65
CA GLY A 64 -16.25 -5.02 -9.82
C GLY A 64 -14.92 -4.88 -9.08
N VAL A 65 -14.44 -3.66 -8.88
CA VAL A 65 -13.24 -3.38 -8.08
C VAL A 65 -13.60 -2.44 -6.95
N TYR A 66 -13.28 -2.85 -5.74
CA TYR A 66 -13.33 -1.99 -4.55
C TYR A 66 -11.91 -1.63 -4.15
N VAL A 67 -11.65 -0.34 -4.01
CA VAL A 67 -10.34 0.18 -3.61
C VAL A 67 -10.50 0.93 -2.30
N GLU A 68 -9.89 0.38 -1.23
CA GLU A 68 -9.82 1.02 0.07
C GLU A 68 -8.42 1.59 0.29
N ASN A 69 -8.35 2.90 0.51
CA ASN A 69 -7.11 3.60 0.79
C ASN A 69 -6.95 3.74 2.30
N LEU A 70 -6.07 2.94 2.88
CA LEU A 70 -5.84 2.90 4.33
C LEU A 70 -5.19 4.17 4.85
N ASN A 71 -4.51 4.90 3.97
CA ASN A 71 -3.81 6.15 4.25
C ASN A 71 -3.01 6.12 5.57
N MET A 72 -2.15 5.12 5.70
CA MET A 72 -1.36 4.84 6.92
C MET A 72 -0.54 6.05 7.40
N LEU A 73 -0.29 7.02 6.51
CA LEU A 73 0.38 8.29 6.83
C LEU A 73 -0.38 9.17 7.83
N THR A 74 -1.72 9.16 7.75
CA THR A 74 -2.56 10.05 8.59
C THR A 74 -2.92 9.42 9.93
N LEU A 75 -2.61 8.15 10.12
CA LEU A 75 -2.96 7.39 11.32
C LEU A 75 -1.88 7.56 12.40
N GLN A 76 -1.78 8.75 12.97
CA GLN A 76 -0.72 9.09 13.92
C GLN A 76 -0.97 8.57 15.34
N ASP A 77 -2.20 8.23 15.72
CA ASP A 77 -2.49 7.65 17.04
C ASP A 77 -2.95 6.19 16.96
N ALA A 78 -2.70 5.43 18.04
CA ALA A 78 -3.00 4.02 18.11
C ALA A 78 -4.51 3.73 18.10
N GLU A 79 -5.33 4.65 18.57
CA GLU A 79 -6.79 4.51 18.60
C GLU A 79 -7.39 4.72 17.21
N ALA A 80 -6.95 5.74 16.47
CA ALA A 80 -7.34 5.96 15.08
C ALA A 80 -7.00 4.73 14.21
N ARG A 81 -5.83 4.12 14.42
CA ARG A 81 -5.41 2.90 13.72
C ARG A 81 -6.26 1.68 14.06
N LYS A 82 -6.62 1.51 15.33
CA LYS A 82 -7.51 0.43 15.78
C LYS A 82 -8.93 0.61 15.22
N ASN A 83 -9.41 1.84 15.19
CA ASN A 83 -10.73 2.18 14.65
C ASN A 83 -10.76 1.99 13.12
N LEU A 84 -9.73 2.43 12.41
CA LEU A 84 -9.59 2.16 10.97
C LEU A 84 -9.72 0.68 10.65
N LYS A 85 -8.99 -0.18 11.39
CA LYS A 85 -9.08 -1.63 11.23
C LYS A 85 -10.51 -2.13 11.38
N LYS A 86 -11.24 -1.62 12.38
CA LYS A 86 -12.64 -1.97 12.64
C LYS A 86 -13.57 -1.45 11.53
N ASP A 87 -13.36 -0.23 11.07
CA ASP A 87 -14.23 0.42 10.09
C ASP A 87 -14.05 -0.22 8.70
N ILE A 88 -12.81 -0.41 8.25
CA ILE A 88 -12.51 -1.12 7.00
C ILE A 88 -13.12 -2.51 6.99
N LEU A 89 -12.94 -3.26 8.06
CA LEU A 89 -13.50 -4.59 8.15
C LEU A 89 -15.03 -4.57 8.17
N SER A 90 -15.69 -3.53 8.67
CA SER A 90 -17.14 -3.41 8.70
C SER A 90 -17.73 -3.05 7.33
N GLU A 91 -17.12 -2.15 6.58
CA GLU A 91 -17.62 -1.68 5.27
C GLU A 91 -17.38 -2.68 4.14
N VAL A 92 -16.22 -3.31 4.14
CA VAL A 92 -15.79 -4.27 3.10
C VAL A 92 -16.56 -5.60 3.17
N TYR A 93 -17.28 -5.86 4.24
CA TYR A 93 -17.89 -7.17 4.49
C TYR A 93 -19.19 -7.49 3.75
N SER A 94 -19.79 -6.55 3.05
CA SER A 94 -21.04 -6.82 2.32
C SER A 94 -20.85 -7.75 1.11
N TYR A 95 -19.62 -7.90 0.59
CA TYR A 95 -19.34 -8.70 -0.60
C TYR A 95 -18.13 -9.61 -0.40
N SER A 96 -18.26 -10.89 -0.78
CA SER A 96 -17.13 -11.81 -0.82
C SER A 96 -16.29 -11.53 -2.07
N PRO A 97 -15.01 -11.11 -1.93
CA PRO A 97 -14.15 -10.92 -3.09
C PRO A 97 -13.76 -12.27 -3.71
N LYS A 98 -13.34 -12.26 -4.97
CA LYS A 98 -12.71 -13.41 -5.64
C LYS A 98 -11.20 -13.38 -5.54
N VAL A 99 -10.62 -12.21 -5.31
CA VAL A 99 -9.20 -11.99 -5.04
C VAL A 99 -9.05 -10.74 -4.20
N ILE A 100 -8.04 -10.75 -3.33
CA ILE A 100 -7.65 -9.61 -2.50
C ILE A 100 -6.26 -9.17 -2.97
N VAL A 101 -6.12 -7.88 -3.28
CA VAL A 101 -4.84 -7.27 -3.65
C VAL A 101 -4.43 -6.32 -2.52
N LEU A 102 -3.27 -6.58 -1.94
CA LEU A 102 -2.66 -5.79 -0.88
C LEU A 102 -1.53 -4.96 -1.50
N ILE A 103 -1.61 -3.64 -1.42
CA ILE A 103 -0.60 -2.74 -2.00
C ILE A 103 0.16 -2.03 -0.90
N GLY A 104 1.49 -2.23 -0.89
CA GLY A 104 2.40 -1.81 0.17
C GLY A 104 2.44 -2.79 1.34
N ASN A 105 3.63 -3.05 1.89
CA ASN A 105 3.81 -4.01 2.98
C ASN A 105 2.95 -3.70 4.22
N ALA A 106 2.66 -2.41 4.47
CA ALA A 106 1.81 -2.01 5.59
C ALA A 106 0.35 -2.50 5.46
N SER A 107 -0.17 -2.75 4.25
CA SER A 107 -1.51 -3.31 4.08
C SER A 107 -1.62 -4.76 4.56
N PHE A 108 -0.48 -5.46 4.66
CA PHE A 108 -0.42 -6.84 5.13
C PHE A 108 -0.80 -7.01 6.61
N ILE A 109 -0.84 -5.93 7.40
CA ILE A 109 -1.34 -5.99 8.79
C ILE A 109 -2.76 -6.55 8.93
N LEU A 110 -3.53 -6.58 7.85
CA LEU A 110 -4.91 -7.09 7.82
C LEU A 110 -5.00 -8.57 7.43
N HIS A 111 -3.88 -9.24 7.13
CA HIS A 111 -3.86 -10.59 6.55
C HIS A 111 -4.58 -11.65 7.40
N ASP A 112 -4.42 -11.63 8.72
CA ASP A 112 -5.07 -12.58 9.62
C ASP A 112 -6.61 -12.43 9.64
N GLU A 113 -7.10 -11.18 9.64
CA GLU A 113 -8.53 -10.89 9.61
C GLU A 113 -9.16 -11.26 8.27
N LEU A 114 -8.47 -10.94 7.18
CA LEU A 114 -8.90 -11.26 5.83
C LEU A 114 -8.96 -12.78 5.62
N ASN A 115 -7.91 -13.49 6.05
CA ASN A 115 -7.88 -14.96 5.98
C ASN A 115 -8.95 -15.61 6.87
N ARG A 116 -9.19 -15.08 8.06
CA ARG A 116 -10.26 -15.58 8.93
C ARG A 116 -11.65 -15.38 8.31
N ARG A 117 -11.83 -14.28 7.61
CA ARG A 117 -13.11 -13.95 6.96
C ARG A 117 -13.30 -14.72 5.66
N TRP A 118 -12.24 -14.89 4.89
CA TRP A 118 -12.25 -15.54 3.57
C TRP A 118 -11.05 -16.46 3.39
N PRO A 119 -11.04 -17.62 4.03
CA PRO A 119 -9.86 -18.51 4.07
C PRO A 119 -9.43 -19.04 2.71
N ASP A 120 -10.39 -19.17 1.78
CA ASP A 120 -10.14 -19.73 0.45
C ASP A 120 -9.86 -18.67 -0.63
N ILE A 121 -9.93 -17.38 -0.27
CA ILE A 121 -9.72 -16.30 -1.23
C ILE A 121 -8.23 -16.02 -1.37
N PRO A 122 -7.69 -16.06 -2.61
CA PRO A 122 -6.28 -15.77 -2.83
C PRO A 122 -5.96 -14.30 -2.54
N MET A 123 -4.81 -14.08 -1.89
CA MET A 123 -4.24 -12.76 -1.63
C MET A 123 -3.01 -12.53 -2.50
N ILE A 124 -2.90 -11.35 -3.08
CA ILE A 124 -1.73 -10.89 -3.83
C ILE A 124 -1.15 -9.67 -3.11
N LEU A 125 0.06 -9.82 -2.56
CA LEU A 125 0.78 -8.71 -1.96
C LEU A 125 1.71 -8.06 -3.00
N CYS A 126 1.45 -6.81 -3.34
CA CYS A 126 2.37 -5.96 -4.10
C CYS A 126 3.16 -5.13 -3.09
N GLY A 127 4.39 -5.54 -2.82
CA GLY A 127 5.20 -4.96 -1.76
C GLY A 127 6.65 -4.71 -2.17
N GLU A 128 7.33 -3.87 -1.41
CA GLU A 128 8.72 -3.49 -1.64
C GLU A 128 9.69 -4.43 -0.90
N ARG A 129 9.19 -5.13 0.13
CA ARG A 129 9.99 -6.00 1.01
C ARG A 129 9.44 -7.42 0.97
N ASP A 130 10.33 -8.40 0.92
CA ASP A 130 10.03 -9.83 0.97
C ASP A 130 9.78 -10.35 2.40
N TYR A 131 9.62 -9.44 3.35
CA TYR A 131 9.35 -9.73 4.75
C TYR A 131 8.24 -8.84 5.31
N THR A 132 7.66 -9.30 6.40
CA THR A 132 6.79 -8.59 7.32
C THR A 132 7.34 -8.71 8.75
N GLY A 133 6.57 -8.34 9.76
CA GLY A 133 6.97 -8.47 11.16
C GLY A 133 5.81 -8.18 12.11
N PRO A 134 6.10 -7.90 13.40
CA PRO A 134 5.07 -7.58 14.36
C PRO A 134 4.18 -6.44 13.89
N ILE A 135 2.85 -6.68 13.93
CA ILE A 135 1.85 -5.73 13.46
C ILE A 135 1.97 -4.38 14.19
N ASP A 136 2.24 -4.43 15.49
CA ASP A 136 2.37 -3.20 16.30
C ASP A 136 3.56 -2.35 15.86
N SER A 137 4.70 -2.95 15.51
CA SER A 137 5.87 -2.24 14.98
C SER A 137 5.53 -1.54 13.65
N ILE A 138 4.86 -2.25 12.73
CA ILE A 138 4.45 -1.69 11.44
C ILE A 138 3.44 -0.55 11.63
N ILE A 139 2.46 -0.72 12.51
CA ILE A 139 1.45 0.30 12.82
C ILE A 139 2.09 1.55 13.45
N GLN A 140 3.08 1.36 14.32
CA GLN A 140 3.75 2.47 15.00
C GLN A 140 4.84 3.15 14.16
N GLY A 141 5.10 2.62 12.96
CA GLY A 141 6.16 3.12 12.10
C GLY A 141 7.56 2.75 12.59
N HIS A 142 7.70 1.75 13.46
CA HIS A 142 9.00 1.30 13.93
C HIS A 142 9.66 0.40 12.88
N PRO A 143 10.94 0.63 12.53
CA PRO A 143 11.67 -0.25 11.63
C PRO A 143 11.89 -1.62 12.28
N LEU A 144 11.80 -2.67 11.46
CA LEU A 144 12.05 -4.04 11.91
C LEU A 144 13.53 -4.35 11.89
N THR A 145 14.04 -4.89 12.99
CA THR A 145 15.36 -5.52 13.02
C THR A 145 15.35 -6.83 12.23
N GLU A 146 16.52 -7.39 11.96
CA GLU A 146 16.60 -8.65 11.19
C GLU A 146 15.91 -9.81 11.91
N GLU A 147 15.98 -9.83 13.25
CA GLU A 147 15.35 -10.85 14.09
C GLU A 147 13.83 -10.76 14.11
N GLU A 148 13.27 -9.58 13.86
CA GLU A 148 11.82 -9.34 13.82
C GLU A 148 11.23 -9.64 12.45
N ARG A 149 12.06 -9.81 11.42
CA ARG A 149 11.61 -10.04 10.04
C ARG A 149 11.09 -11.44 9.84
N ILE A 150 9.87 -11.54 9.37
CA ILE A 150 9.20 -12.79 8.99
C ILE A 150 9.15 -12.84 7.46
N PRO A 151 9.86 -13.76 6.81
CA PRO A 151 9.84 -13.86 5.36
C PRO A 151 8.42 -14.15 4.83
N ILE A 152 7.97 -13.39 3.82
CA ILE A 152 6.64 -13.56 3.23
C ILE A 152 6.46 -14.95 2.62
N ASN A 153 7.51 -15.54 2.05
CA ASN A 153 7.46 -16.88 1.48
C ASN A 153 7.11 -17.96 2.52
N SER A 154 7.45 -17.76 3.80
CA SER A 154 7.08 -18.69 4.88
C SER A 154 5.58 -18.63 5.25
N LEU A 155 4.88 -17.62 4.75
CA LEU A 155 3.46 -17.38 5.03
C LEU A 155 2.55 -17.73 3.85
N GLN A 156 3.11 -18.04 2.67
CA GLN A 156 2.36 -18.23 1.43
C GLN A 156 1.31 -19.32 1.51
N ASP A 157 1.69 -20.49 2.00
CA ASP A 157 0.76 -21.62 2.11
C ASP A 157 -0.33 -21.38 3.16
N LYS A 158 0.07 -20.75 4.27
CA LYS A 158 -0.87 -20.45 5.38
C LYS A 158 -1.99 -19.49 4.96
N TYR A 159 -1.69 -18.53 4.09
CA TYR A 159 -2.62 -17.46 3.77
C TYR A 159 -3.07 -17.45 2.30
N ASN A 160 -2.84 -18.53 1.54
CA ASN A 160 -3.10 -18.54 0.08
C ASN A 160 -2.56 -17.26 -0.58
N LEU A 161 -1.29 -16.95 -0.30
CA LEU A 161 -0.65 -15.68 -0.58
C LEU A 161 0.36 -15.81 -1.72
N THR A 162 0.31 -14.89 -2.67
CA THR A 162 1.35 -14.67 -3.68
C THR A 162 1.92 -13.27 -3.53
N MET A 163 3.22 -13.11 -3.73
CA MET A 163 3.87 -11.81 -3.66
C MET A 163 4.40 -11.37 -5.02
N MET A 164 4.14 -10.11 -5.36
CA MET A 164 4.83 -9.35 -6.40
C MET A 164 5.76 -8.35 -5.71
N GLN A 165 7.06 -8.63 -5.77
CA GLN A 165 8.05 -7.78 -5.13
C GLN A 165 8.55 -6.68 -6.07
N ALA A 166 8.47 -5.43 -5.62
CA ALA A 166 9.12 -4.28 -6.25
C ALA A 166 10.40 -3.97 -5.47
N ASN A 167 11.53 -4.48 -5.94
CA ASN A 167 12.80 -4.35 -5.24
C ASN A 167 13.24 -2.89 -5.06
N ILE A 168 13.76 -2.58 -3.88
CA ILE A 168 14.43 -1.31 -3.59
C ILE A 168 15.93 -1.52 -3.79
N TYR A 169 16.47 -1.01 -4.86
CA TYR A 169 17.89 -1.15 -5.23
C TYR A 169 18.76 -0.09 -4.52
N MET A 170 18.80 -0.12 -3.16
CA MET A 170 19.51 0.91 -2.38
C MET A 170 21.00 0.93 -2.65
N GLU A 171 21.65 -0.24 -2.61
CA GLU A 171 23.09 -0.34 -2.80
C GLU A 171 23.50 0.01 -4.22
N GLU A 172 22.78 -0.52 -5.21
CA GLU A 172 23.04 -0.24 -6.62
C GLU A 172 22.86 1.25 -6.95
N ASN A 173 21.88 1.87 -6.33
CA ASN A 173 21.65 3.31 -6.46
C ASN A 173 22.79 4.12 -5.83
N LEU A 174 23.26 3.75 -4.64
CA LEU A 174 24.43 4.39 -4.02
C LEU A 174 25.70 4.24 -4.86
N GLN A 175 25.92 3.03 -5.41
CA GLN A 175 27.06 2.78 -6.31
C GLN A 175 26.99 3.64 -7.56
N LEU A 176 25.81 3.71 -8.20
CA LEU A 176 25.61 4.57 -9.36
C LEU A 176 25.86 6.04 -9.03
N MET A 177 25.36 6.51 -7.88
CA MET A 177 25.59 7.89 -7.44
C MET A 177 27.08 8.19 -7.22
N LYS A 178 27.83 7.28 -6.58
CA LYS A 178 29.27 7.43 -6.41
C LYS A 178 30.01 7.45 -7.75
N GLN A 179 29.55 6.68 -8.73
CA GLN A 179 30.14 6.73 -10.09
C GLN A 179 29.89 8.07 -10.78
N LEU A 180 28.66 8.62 -10.64
CA LEU A 180 28.30 9.89 -11.25
C LEU A 180 28.90 11.10 -10.51
N ILE A 181 29.11 10.97 -9.21
CA ILE A 181 29.60 12.03 -8.31
C ILE A 181 30.69 11.45 -7.41
N PRO A 182 31.90 11.24 -7.92
CA PRO A 182 33.00 10.62 -7.17
C PRO A 182 33.36 11.33 -5.85
N GLN A 183 33.13 12.66 -5.79
CA GLN A 183 33.37 13.50 -4.62
C GLN A 183 32.20 13.49 -3.60
N MET A 184 31.19 12.67 -3.78
CA MET A 184 30.08 12.54 -2.82
C MET A 184 30.60 12.04 -1.47
N ASP A 185 30.41 12.84 -0.43
CA ASP A 185 30.84 12.57 0.93
C ASP A 185 29.70 12.38 1.93
N LYS A 186 28.46 12.71 1.52
CA LYS A 186 27.28 12.63 2.38
C LYS A 186 26.02 12.27 1.63
N VAL A 187 25.19 11.43 2.25
CA VAL A 187 23.82 11.10 1.82
C VAL A 187 22.83 11.70 2.82
N ILE A 188 21.83 12.40 2.32
CA ILE A 188 20.73 12.92 3.13
C ILE A 188 19.45 12.24 2.65
N TYR A 189 18.82 11.50 3.55
CA TYR A 189 17.54 10.85 3.29
C TYR A 189 16.42 11.69 3.89
N ILE A 190 15.43 12.07 3.08
CA ILE A 190 14.27 12.84 3.52
C ILE A 190 13.07 11.93 3.46
N GLY A 191 12.44 11.66 4.59
CA GLY A 191 11.28 10.78 4.72
C GLY A 191 10.30 11.27 5.77
N ASP A 192 9.20 10.53 5.92
CA ASP A 192 8.21 10.77 6.96
C ASP A 192 8.24 9.67 8.05
N GLU A 193 7.27 9.72 8.96
CA GLU A 193 7.14 8.80 10.09
C GLU A 193 6.43 7.49 9.74
N THR A 194 6.21 7.20 8.46
CA THR A 194 5.60 5.92 8.07
C THR A 194 6.57 4.77 8.23
N TYR A 195 6.03 3.59 8.46
CA TYR A 195 6.81 2.36 8.55
C TYR A 195 7.80 2.21 7.38
N ILE A 196 7.35 2.45 6.15
CA ILE A 196 8.22 2.24 4.99
C ILE A 196 9.38 3.24 4.94
N CYS A 197 9.15 4.51 5.29
CA CYS A 197 10.20 5.52 5.34
C CYS A 197 11.18 5.25 6.49
N GLN A 198 10.68 4.86 7.66
CA GLN A 198 11.52 4.50 8.81
C GLN A 198 12.33 3.23 8.56
N GLN A 199 11.74 2.24 7.86
CA GLN A 199 12.45 1.04 7.45
C GLN A 199 13.53 1.33 6.41
N ASN A 200 13.27 2.23 5.47
CA ASN A 200 14.26 2.68 4.49
C ASN A 200 15.41 3.44 5.15
N ASP A 201 15.13 4.30 6.13
CA ASP A 201 16.13 4.99 6.93
C ASP A 201 17.04 3.99 7.67
N TYR A 202 16.42 3.03 8.37
CA TYR A 202 17.15 1.99 9.10
C TYR A 202 18.08 1.18 8.16
N ASP A 203 17.55 0.68 7.05
CA ASP A 203 18.31 -0.17 6.12
C ASP A 203 19.42 0.63 5.41
N LEU A 204 19.15 1.89 5.01
CA LEU A 204 20.10 2.76 4.34
C LEU A 204 21.22 3.21 5.29
N SER A 205 20.89 3.59 6.52
CA SER A 205 21.88 3.96 7.54
C SER A 205 22.81 2.79 7.88
N LYS A 206 22.24 1.57 7.96
CA LYS A 206 23.02 0.34 8.17
C LYS A 206 23.94 0.08 6.97
N LEU A 207 23.42 0.13 5.76
CA LEU A 207 24.19 -0.08 4.53
C LEU A 207 25.37 0.89 4.44
N ILE A 208 25.13 2.18 4.70
CA ILE A 208 26.19 3.20 4.65
C ILE A 208 27.25 2.92 5.72
N ARG A 209 26.86 2.66 6.96
CA ARG A 209 27.79 2.37 8.05
C ARG A 209 28.66 1.14 7.79
N GLU A 210 28.09 0.10 7.16
CA GLU A 210 28.81 -1.16 6.92
C GLU A 210 29.69 -1.13 5.68
N LYS A 211 29.23 -0.53 4.58
CA LYS A 211 29.91 -0.59 3.28
C LYS A 211 30.58 0.71 2.86
N TYR A 212 30.19 1.85 3.44
CA TYR A 212 30.68 3.17 3.08
C TYR A 212 30.99 4.01 4.34
N PRO A 213 31.84 3.51 5.26
CA PRO A 213 32.07 4.15 6.56
C PRO A 213 32.65 5.57 6.47
N GLU A 214 33.24 5.93 5.33
CA GLU A 214 33.74 7.28 5.05
C GLU A 214 32.61 8.26 4.66
N MET A 215 31.40 7.75 4.36
CA MET A 215 30.28 8.55 3.88
C MET A 215 29.41 9.01 5.04
N GLY A 216 29.17 10.31 5.12
CA GLY A 216 28.20 10.86 6.07
C GLY A 216 26.77 10.45 5.74
N TYR A 217 25.96 10.27 6.76
CA TYR A 217 24.53 9.99 6.63
C TYR A 217 23.69 10.90 7.52
N GLU A 218 22.56 11.37 7.03
CA GLU A 218 21.60 12.16 7.80
C GLU A 218 20.17 11.83 7.36
N PHE A 219 19.29 11.58 8.32
CA PHE A 219 17.85 11.51 8.12
C PHE A 219 17.19 12.83 8.46
N ILE A 220 16.34 13.33 7.58
CA ILE A 220 15.54 14.54 7.81
C ILE A 220 14.06 14.17 7.75
N SER A 221 13.36 14.29 8.88
CA SER A 221 11.93 14.04 8.90
C SER A 221 11.16 15.18 8.22
N ALA A 222 10.24 14.81 7.33
CA ALA A 222 9.35 15.74 6.64
C ALA A 222 8.45 16.56 7.59
N LYS A 223 8.25 16.11 8.83
CA LYS A 223 7.56 16.90 9.87
C LYS A 223 8.27 18.21 10.20
N ASN A 224 9.59 18.24 10.02
CA ASN A 224 10.40 19.42 10.34
C ASN A 224 10.39 20.47 9.22
N PHE A 225 9.76 20.15 8.09
CA PHE A 225 9.51 21.12 7.05
C PHE A 225 8.15 21.77 7.29
N ASP A 226 8.11 22.99 7.81
CA ASP A 226 6.92 23.83 7.71
C ASP A 226 6.44 23.80 6.25
N ARG A 227 5.11 23.82 6.02
CA ARG A 227 4.41 23.58 4.73
C ARG A 227 4.90 24.42 3.53
N GLN A 228 6.08 25.02 3.61
CA GLN A 228 6.74 25.66 2.49
C GLN A 228 7.39 24.56 1.61
N PRO A 229 7.18 24.61 0.31
CA PRO A 229 7.79 23.62 -0.57
C PRO A 229 9.31 23.66 -0.41
N VAL A 230 9.93 22.49 -0.30
CA VAL A 230 11.39 22.27 -0.18
C VAL A 230 12.21 22.99 -1.31
N PHE A 231 11.51 23.50 -2.31
CA PHE A 231 12.07 24.25 -3.44
C PHE A 231 12.55 25.68 -3.11
N HIS A 232 12.24 26.21 -1.91
CA HIS A 232 12.81 27.46 -1.43
C HIS A 232 13.97 27.25 -0.46
N LEU A 233 14.80 26.24 -0.69
CA LEU A 233 16.15 26.23 -0.13
C LEU A 233 16.95 27.34 -0.79
N GLU A 234 16.68 28.58 -0.35
CA GLU A 234 17.45 29.74 -0.75
C GLU A 234 18.91 29.69 -0.27
N PRO A 235 19.80 30.45 -0.89
CA PRO A 235 21.24 30.20 -0.95
C PRO A 235 22.06 30.51 0.30
N ALA A 236 21.48 30.63 1.48
CA ALA A 236 22.24 30.68 2.72
C ALA A 236 22.68 29.28 3.18
N ARG A 237 23.48 28.60 2.37
CA ARG A 237 24.01 27.29 2.72
C ARG A 237 25.18 27.42 3.68
N PRO A 238 25.16 26.64 4.78
CA PRO A 238 26.40 26.31 5.45
C PRO A 238 27.33 25.60 4.46
N ALA A 239 28.60 25.94 4.50
CA ALA A 239 29.64 25.40 3.59
C ALA A 239 29.74 23.85 3.54
N ASN A 240 28.98 23.16 4.40
CA ASN A 240 29.03 21.73 4.66
C ASN A 240 28.19 20.85 3.70
N TYR A 241 27.42 21.43 2.75
CA TYR A 241 26.55 20.65 1.86
C TYR A 241 27.02 20.61 0.38
N ARG A 242 28.27 20.97 0.10
CA ARG A 242 28.75 21.13 -1.29
C ARG A 242 28.75 19.86 -2.13
N HIS A 243 28.79 18.68 -1.47
CA HIS A 243 28.85 17.36 -2.14
C HIS A 243 27.78 16.40 -1.63
N SER A 244 26.71 16.94 -1.05
CA SER A 244 25.62 16.14 -0.50
C SER A 244 24.59 15.80 -1.56
N ILE A 245 24.09 14.56 -1.54
CA ILE A 245 22.96 14.12 -2.35
C ILE A 245 21.75 13.98 -1.44
N PHE A 246 20.65 14.56 -1.90
CA PHE A 246 19.35 14.43 -1.25
C PHE A 246 18.60 13.28 -1.86
N LEU A 247 18.32 12.25 -1.06
CA LEU A 247 17.35 11.21 -1.36
C LEU A 247 16.00 11.66 -0.82
N LEU A 248 15.12 12.08 -1.72
CA LEU A 248 13.73 12.26 -1.37
C LEU A 248 13.07 10.89 -1.45
N ALA A 249 12.65 10.34 -0.32
CA ALA A 249 11.63 9.31 -0.30
C ALA A 249 10.30 10.00 0.01
N PRO A 250 9.58 10.43 -0.99
CA PRO A 250 8.15 10.57 -0.79
C PRO A 250 7.64 9.15 -0.54
N CYS A 251 6.64 8.97 0.29
CA CYS A 251 5.84 7.74 0.29
C CYS A 251 5.21 7.47 -1.08
N GLN A 252 5.79 7.99 -2.13
CA GLN A 252 5.30 8.13 -3.49
C GLN A 252 6.35 7.75 -4.55
N GLY A 253 7.40 7.03 -4.16
CA GLY A 253 8.47 6.64 -5.07
C GLY A 253 9.69 7.57 -4.98
N LEU A 254 10.87 6.95 -5.06
CA LEU A 254 12.15 7.66 -5.02
C LEU A 254 12.25 8.61 -6.24
N GLN A 255 12.18 9.91 -6.02
CA GLN A 255 12.57 10.92 -7.00
C GLN A 255 13.96 11.44 -6.66
N TRP A 256 14.88 11.34 -7.60
CA TRP A 256 16.23 11.85 -7.49
C TRP A 256 16.25 13.33 -7.86
N GLN A 257 16.79 14.17 -7.00
CA GLN A 257 17.15 15.54 -7.38
C GLN A 257 18.63 15.76 -7.09
N TYR A 258 19.36 16.04 -8.15
CA TYR A 258 20.76 16.47 -8.09
C TYR A 258 20.85 17.97 -8.33
N ARG A 259 21.59 18.67 -7.51
CA ARG A 259 21.91 20.08 -7.70
C ARG A 259 23.41 20.27 -7.70
N THR A 260 23.93 20.69 -8.85
CA THR A 260 25.27 21.25 -8.96
C THR A 260 25.19 22.75 -8.78
N ASP A 261 25.92 23.29 -7.83
CA ASP A 261 26.24 24.71 -7.88
C ASP A 261 27.45 24.90 -8.83
N LYS A 262 27.25 25.69 -9.88
CA LYS A 262 28.32 26.24 -10.69
C LYS A 262 28.84 27.50 -10.00
#